data_cfff3884a832976a8d99247db0cabb56
#
_entry.id   cfff3884a832976a8d99247db0cabb56
#
_cell.length_a   1.000
_cell.length_b   1.000
_cell.length_c   1.000
_cell.angle_alpha   90.00
_cell.angle_beta   90.00
_cell.angle_gamma   90.00
#
_symmetry.space_group_name_H-M   'P 1'
#
loop_
_entity.id
_entity.type
_entity.pdbx_description
1 polymer ?
#
loop_
_entity_poly.entity_id
_entity_poly.type
_entity_poly.pdbx_seq_one_letter_code
_entity_poly.pdbx_strand_id
1 'polypeptide(L)'
;MIAEFSIVPVGAGVSLSPFVAECLRIVKESGLKHQLTPMGTVLEGDGEKVMAAIMACHSRILQMSDRVVTSIKIDDRRDRPADMERKVRSVEEKLRKG
;
A
#
# COMPACT_ATOMS: atom_id res chain seq x y z
N MET A 1 4.69 8.90 -6.90
CA MET A 1 4.10 7.55 -7.09
C MET A 1 3.04 7.30 -6.04
N ILE A 2 1.93 6.73 -6.44
CA ILE A 2 0.97 6.11 -5.53
C ILE A 2 1.02 4.62 -5.82
N ALA A 3 1.06 3.79 -4.78
CA ALA A 3 1.02 2.35 -4.93
C ALA A 3 0.07 1.74 -3.91
N GLU A 4 -0.77 0.83 -4.37
CA GLU A 4 -1.59 -0.01 -3.50
C GLU A 4 -0.96 -1.40 -3.49
N PHE A 5 -0.82 -1.99 -2.30
CA PHE A 5 -0.27 -3.34 -2.22
C PHE A 5 -1.01 -4.18 -1.20
N SER A 6 -0.98 -5.48 -1.43
CA SER A 6 -1.47 -6.47 -0.48
C SER A 6 -0.51 -7.65 -0.47
N ILE A 7 -0.34 -8.26 0.69
CA ILE A 7 0.54 -9.42 0.87
C ILE A 7 -0.28 -10.51 1.55
N VAL A 8 -0.39 -11.65 0.87
CA VAL A 8 -1.18 -12.78 1.37
C VAL A 8 -0.24 -13.94 1.69
N PRO A 9 -0.07 -14.28 2.99
CA PRO A 9 0.67 -15.49 3.36
C PRO A 9 -0.20 -16.72 3.06
N VAL A 10 0.28 -17.59 2.17
CA VAL A 10 -0.46 -18.77 1.74
C VAL A 10 -0.42 -19.83 2.84
N GLY A 11 -1.60 -20.35 3.21
CA GLY A 11 -1.70 -21.39 4.23
C GLY A 11 -1.67 -20.91 5.66
N ALA A 12 -1.72 -19.58 5.90
CA ALA A 12 -1.66 -19.02 7.24
C ALA A 12 -3.03 -18.97 7.96
N GLY A 13 -4.08 -19.52 7.36
CA GLY A 13 -5.42 -19.52 7.92
C GLY A 13 -6.27 -18.38 7.36
N VAL A 14 -7.43 -18.14 7.97
CA VAL A 14 -8.41 -17.17 7.47
C VAL A 14 -8.19 -15.76 8.00
N SER A 15 -7.51 -15.59 9.12
CA SER A 15 -7.25 -14.25 9.68
C SER A 15 -5.89 -13.74 9.26
N LEU A 16 -5.86 -12.61 8.56
CA LEU A 16 -4.63 -11.96 8.09
C LEU A 16 -4.21 -10.79 8.96
N SER A 17 -5.00 -10.44 9.99
CA SER A 17 -4.75 -9.26 10.83
C SER A 17 -3.34 -9.18 11.41
N PRO A 18 -2.73 -10.26 11.94
CA PRO A 18 -1.37 -10.18 12.47
C PRO A 18 -0.34 -9.78 11.42
N PHE A 19 -0.52 -10.26 10.19
CA PHE A 19 0.39 -9.95 9.08
C PHE A 19 0.21 -8.51 8.60
N VAL A 20 -1.04 -8.05 8.50
CA VAL A 20 -1.35 -6.67 8.13
C VAL A 20 -0.79 -5.69 9.16
N ALA A 21 -0.93 -6.00 10.45
CA ALA A 21 -0.39 -5.17 11.52
C ALA A 21 1.13 -5.04 11.42
N GLU A 22 1.84 -6.13 11.11
CA GLU A 22 3.29 -6.11 10.95
C GLU A 22 3.72 -5.24 9.75
N CYS A 23 3.00 -5.35 8.63
CA CYS A 23 3.24 -4.50 7.46
C CYS A 23 2.99 -3.03 7.79
N LEU A 24 1.91 -2.73 8.49
CA LEU A 24 1.56 -1.35 8.84
C LEU A 24 2.61 -0.72 9.75
N ARG A 25 3.19 -1.50 10.67
CA ARG A 25 4.30 -1.04 11.50
C ARG A 25 5.49 -0.60 10.65
N ILE A 26 5.87 -1.40 9.67
CA ILE A 26 6.96 -1.08 8.74
C ILE A 26 6.66 0.18 7.94
N VAL A 27 5.42 0.29 7.43
CA VAL A 27 4.98 1.46 6.67
C VAL A 27 5.04 2.72 7.52
N LYS A 28 4.59 2.68 8.77
CA LYS A 28 4.68 3.83 9.69
C LYS A 28 6.12 4.24 9.94
N GLU A 29 7.00 3.28 10.15
CA GLU A 29 8.44 3.55 10.36
C GLU A 29 9.08 4.18 9.13
N SER A 30 8.57 3.92 7.92
CA SER A 30 9.10 4.50 6.69
C SER A 30 8.87 6.01 6.58
N GLY A 31 7.90 6.54 7.32
CA GLY A 31 7.51 7.95 7.24
C GLY A 31 6.71 8.31 6.00
N LEU A 32 6.41 7.36 5.14
CA LEU A 32 5.62 7.61 3.93
C LEU A 32 4.16 7.88 4.27
N LYS A 33 3.54 8.76 3.49
CA LYS A 33 2.11 8.97 3.54
C LYS A 33 1.40 7.68 3.14
N HIS A 34 0.43 7.26 3.94
CA HIS A 34 -0.22 5.97 3.73
C HIS A 34 -1.67 5.98 4.17
N GLN A 35 -2.43 5.01 3.66
CA GLN A 35 -3.81 4.80 4.04
C GLN A 35 -4.10 3.30 4.04
N LEU A 36 -4.59 2.79 5.17
CA LEU A 36 -5.05 1.41 5.26
C LEU A 36 -6.49 1.33 4.74
N THR A 37 -6.75 0.36 3.87
CA THR A 37 -8.09 0.09 3.35
C THR A 37 -8.45 -1.37 3.62
N PRO A 38 -9.75 -1.74 3.49
CA PRO A 38 -10.14 -3.15 3.64
C PRO A 38 -9.48 -4.11 2.65
N MET A 39 -8.96 -3.61 1.53
CA MET A 39 -8.42 -4.45 0.45
C MET A 39 -6.90 -4.35 0.29
N GLY A 40 -6.26 -3.43 0.98
CA GLY A 40 -4.82 -3.25 0.87
C GLY A 40 -4.35 -1.96 1.51
N THR A 41 -3.07 -1.67 1.36
CA THR A 41 -2.47 -0.44 1.88
C THR A 41 -2.03 0.43 0.73
N VAL A 42 -2.35 1.72 0.80
CA VAL A 42 -1.96 2.70 -0.21
C VAL A 42 -0.80 3.52 0.32
N LEU A 43 0.25 3.65 -0.48
CA LEU A 43 1.44 4.47 -0.18
C LEU A 43 1.58 5.58 -1.20
N GLU A 44 2.10 6.72 -0.75
CA GLU A 44 2.40 7.85 -1.63
C GLU A 44 3.78 8.39 -1.29
N GLY A 45 4.55 8.67 -2.31
CA GLY A 45 5.86 9.29 -2.14
C GLY A 45 6.81 9.03 -3.31
N ASP A 46 8.09 9.21 -3.04
CA ASP A 46 9.14 8.89 -3.99
C ASP A 46 9.11 7.40 -4.35
N GLY A 47 9.20 7.10 -5.65
CA GLY A 47 9.04 5.73 -6.14
C GLY A 47 10.00 4.73 -5.54
N GLU A 48 11.27 5.09 -5.37
CA GLU A 48 12.24 4.19 -4.76
C GLU A 48 11.90 3.91 -3.30
N LYS A 49 11.47 4.93 -2.55
CA LYS A 49 11.08 4.77 -1.14
C LYS A 49 9.80 3.95 -1.00
N VAL A 50 8.84 4.19 -1.88
CA VAL A 50 7.59 3.42 -1.90
C VAL A 50 7.88 1.94 -2.15
N MET A 51 8.65 1.63 -3.17
CA MET A 51 8.99 0.24 -3.50
C MET A 51 9.85 -0.40 -2.41
N ALA A 52 10.77 0.33 -1.81
CA ALA A 52 11.57 -0.18 -0.70
C ALA A 52 10.70 -0.57 0.49
N ALA A 53 9.70 0.25 0.83
CA ALA A 53 8.78 -0.04 1.93
C ALA A 53 7.94 -1.30 1.62
N ILE A 54 7.44 -1.43 0.40
CA ILE A 54 6.66 -2.60 -0.02
C ILE A 54 7.53 -3.87 0.06
N MET A 55 8.75 -3.81 -0.44
CA MET A 55 9.66 -4.96 -0.38
C MET A 55 10.08 -5.31 1.04
N ALA A 56 10.21 -4.33 1.93
CA ALA A 56 10.46 -4.59 3.34
C ALA A 56 9.29 -5.35 3.98
N CYS A 57 8.06 -4.96 3.67
CA CYS A 57 6.86 -5.69 4.11
C CYS A 57 6.85 -7.11 3.56
N HIS A 58 7.07 -7.28 2.26
CA HIS A 58 7.12 -8.58 1.59
C HIS A 58 8.13 -9.51 2.27
N SER A 59 9.35 -9.02 2.45
CA SER A 59 10.43 -9.81 3.06
C SER A 59 10.11 -10.20 4.51
N ARG A 60 9.49 -9.28 5.27
CA ARG A 60 9.11 -9.54 6.65
C ARG A 60 8.04 -10.64 6.74
N ILE A 61 7.02 -10.56 5.90
CA ILE A 61 5.97 -11.58 5.92
C ILE A 61 6.50 -12.94 5.44
N LEU A 62 7.44 -12.94 4.49
CA LEU A 62 8.09 -14.17 4.04
C LEU A 62 8.92 -14.83 5.15
N GLN A 63 9.40 -14.07 6.15
CA GLN A 63 10.02 -14.63 7.34
C GLN A 63 9.03 -15.32 8.27
N MET A 64 7.75 -14.96 8.18
CA MET A 64 6.67 -15.47 9.05
C MET A 64 5.85 -16.59 8.36
N SER A 65 6.07 -16.83 7.09
CA SER A 65 5.30 -17.78 6.30
C SER A 65 6.17 -18.38 5.21
N ASP A 66 5.88 -19.60 4.80
CA ASP A 66 6.67 -20.31 3.78
C ASP A 66 6.40 -19.79 2.37
N ARG A 67 5.27 -19.15 2.15
CA ARG A 67 4.88 -18.64 0.84
C ARG A 67 4.01 -17.41 0.97
N VAL A 68 4.32 -16.37 0.21
CA VAL A 68 3.51 -15.16 0.15
C VAL A 68 3.21 -14.81 -1.30
N VAL A 69 2.04 -14.21 -1.51
CA VAL A 69 1.67 -13.63 -2.80
C VAL A 69 1.48 -12.13 -2.58
N THR A 70 2.31 -11.34 -3.22
CA THR A 70 2.27 -9.88 -3.11
C THR A 70 1.75 -9.29 -4.42
N SER A 71 0.69 -8.48 -4.31
CA SER A 71 0.10 -7.76 -5.44
C SER A 71 0.39 -6.29 -5.28
N ILE A 72 0.82 -5.64 -6.35
CA ILE A 72 1.17 -4.21 -6.34
C ILE A 72 0.52 -3.55 -7.55
N LYS A 73 -0.15 -2.44 -7.30
CA LYS A 73 -0.74 -1.60 -8.33
C LYS A 73 -0.16 -0.21 -8.19
N ILE A 74 0.44 0.30 -9.26
CA ILE A 74 1.17 1.56 -9.25
C ILE A 74 0.48 2.57 -10.16
N ASP A 75 0.32 3.80 -9.65
CA ASP A 75 -0.06 4.96 -10.43
C ASP A 75 1.09 5.97 -10.36
N ASP A 76 1.68 6.25 -11.50
CA ASP A 76 2.80 7.18 -11.59
C ASP A 76 2.59 8.18 -12.72
N ARG A 77 3.02 9.43 -12.50
CA ARG A 77 2.84 10.51 -13.45
C ARG A 77 4.16 11.26 -13.62
N ARG A 78 4.47 11.65 -14.85
CA ARG A 78 5.67 12.46 -15.14
C ARG A 78 5.40 13.95 -15.07
N ASP A 79 4.15 14.37 -15.29
CA ASP A 79 3.78 15.78 -15.36
C ASP A 79 3.66 16.48 -14.00
N ARG A 80 3.33 15.71 -12.96
CA ARG A 80 3.25 16.18 -11.58
C ARG A 80 3.23 14.99 -10.62
N PRO A 81 3.56 15.19 -9.33
CA PRO A 81 3.44 14.12 -8.35
C PRO A 81 2.01 13.61 -8.25
N ALA A 82 1.84 12.31 -8.17
CA ALA A 82 0.54 11.70 -7.89
C ALA A 82 0.17 11.98 -6.43
N ASP A 83 -1.09 12.34 -6.20
CA ASP A 83 -1.60 12.76 -4.88
C ASP A 83 -2.93 12.05 -4.64
N MET A 84 -2.96 11.15 -3.66
CA MET A 84 -4.13 10.33 -3.40
C MET A 84 -5.32 11.15 -2.88
N GLU A 85 -5.09 12.18 -2.09
CA GLU A 85 -6.16 13.06 -1.61
C GLU A 85 -6.77 13.86 -2.75
N ARG A 86 -5.95 14.35 -3.66
CA ARG A 86 -6.41 15.10 -4.83
C ARG A 86 -7.27 14.25 -5.74
N LYS A 87 -6.91 12.98 -5.92
CA LYS A 87 -7.72 12.05 -6.73
C LYS A 87 -9.11 11.92 -6.15
N VAL A 88 -9.22 11.72 -4.85
CA VAL A 88 -10.51 11.60 -4.16
C VAL A 88 -11.29 12.91 -4.22
N ARG A 89 -10.67 14.05 -3.94
CA ARG A 89 -11.31 15.35 -4.00
C ARG A 89 -11.84 15.67 -5.39
N SER A 90 -11.09 15.32 -6.43
CA SER A 90 -11.49 15.56 -7.81
C SER A 90 -12.80 14.85 -8.15
N VAL A 91 -12.95 13.61 -7.69
CA VAL A 91 -14.17 12.83 -7.88
C VAL A 91 -15.33 13.41 -7.07
N GLU A 92 -15.09 13.74 -5.79
CA GLU A 92 -16.10 14.33 -4.91
C GLU A 92 -16.63 15.66 -5.46
N GLU A 93 -15.76 16.51 -6.00
CA GLU A 93 -16.17 17.76 -6.63
C GLU A 93 -17.08 17.55 -7.83
N LYS A 94 -16.76 16.55 -8.67
CA LYS A 94 -17.59 16.21 -9.82
C LYS A 94 -18.95 15.65 -9.41
N LEU A 95 -19.00 14.88 -8.35
CA LEU A 95 -20.27 14.38 -7.80
C LEU A 95 -21.14 15.52 -7.28
N ARG A 96 -20.57 16.53 -6.65
CA ARG A 96 -21.32 17.69 -6.16
C ARG A 96 -21.89 18.55 -7.30
N LYS A 97 -21.18 18.62 -8.42
CA LYS A 97 -21.62 19.40 -9.60
C LYS A 97 -22.61 18.64 -10.49
N GLY A 98 -22.59 17.34 -10.40
CA GLY A 98 -23.45 16.48 -11.18
C GLY A 98 -24.75 16.20 -10.49
#